data_c19c73a8d3bb650db9e564b96052f7f5
#
_entry.id   c19c73a8d3bb650db9e564b96052f7f5
#
_cell.length_a   1.000
_cell.length_b   1.000
_cell.length_c   1.000
_cell.angle_alpha   90.00
_cell.angle_beta   90.00
_cell.angle_gamma   90.00
#
_symmetry.space_group_name_H-M   'P 1'
#
loop_
_entity.id
_entity.type
_entity.pdbx_description
1 polymer ?
#
loop_
_entity_poly.entity_id
_entity_poly.type
_entity_poly.pdbx_seq_one_letter_code
_entity_poly.pdbx_strand_id
1 'polypeptide(L)'
;MEKVYEIYIKTTPERLWEAITDSETRSRYNFGARIASDWTLGSRMTMSNPHSGDLLGEGENLVIDPPRRLVQSMRALWGDDVKSEGTSRVTWEIEPVGDSCRLLVTHDELREGANEQLYGGWPMILSGLKTWLETGELLTTRGSLMYSSPSPAAGSGEAHRR
;
A
#
# COMPACT_ATOMS: atom_id res chain seq x y z
N MET A 1 -16.83 9.33 -2.54
CA MET A 1 -16.96 8.21 -1.58
C MET A 1 -15.67 8.09 -0.78
N GLU A 2 -15.78 7.69 0.47
CA GLU A 2 -14.65 7.65 1.38
C GLU A 2 -14.63 6.31 2.10
N LYS A 3 -13.42 5.71 2.22
CA LYS A 3 -13.20 4.51 3.01
C LYS A 3 -12.17 4.84 4.09
N VAL A 4 -12.47 4.48 5.32
CA VAL A 4 -11.62 4.79 6.47
C VAL A 4 -11.26 3.49 7.19
N TYR A 5 -9.98 3.31 7.48
CA TYR A 5 -9.46 2.13 8.16
C TYR A 5 -8.60 2.57 9.34
N GLU A 6 -8.84 1.95 10.49
CA GLU A 6 -8.09 2.27 11.71
C GLU A 6 -7.47 1.00 12.26
N ILE A 7 -6.21 1.08 12.68
CA ILE A 7 -5.52 -0.08 13.25
C ILE A 7 -4.51 0.43 14.28
N TYR A 8 -4.28 -0.39 15.31
CA TYR A 8 -3.25 -0.13 16.33
C TYR A 8 -2.12 -1.13 16.15
N ILE A 9 -0.88 -0.62 16.11
CA ILE A 9 0.31 -1.42 15.87
C ILE A 9 1.31 -1.13 16.97
N LYS A 10 1.88 -2.16 17.55
CA LYS A 10 2.89 -2.00 18.61
C LYS A 10 4.22 -1.69 17.95
N THR A 11 4.49 -0.40 17.78
CA THR A 11 5.68 0.11 17.12
C THR A 11 5.82 1.59 17.45
N THR A 12 6.91 2.22 16.97
CA THR A 12 7.10 3.65 17.12
C THR A 12 6.64 4.37 15.85
N PRO A 13 6.30 5.67 15.95
CA PRO A 13 5.94 6.44 14.75
C PRO A 13 7.03 6.43 13.68
N GLU A 14 8.29 6.50 14.08
CA GLU A 14 9.42 6.50 13.15
C GLU A 14 9.52 5.18 12.39
N ARG A 15 9.36 4.05 13.08
CA ARG A 15 9.41 2.74 12.43
C ARG A 15 8.21 2.54 11.50
N LEU A 16 7.05 3.05 11.90
CA LEU A 16 5.86 2.96 11.07
C LEU A 16 6.03 3.80 9.81
N TRP A 17 6.54 5.04 9.96
CA TRP A 17 6.81 5.91 8.81
C TRP A 17 7.79 5.23 7.85
N GLU A 18 8.88 4.67 8.38
CA GLU A 18 9.85 3.97 7.56
C GLU A 18 9.21 2.80 6.83
N ALA A 19 8.36 2.03 7.51
CA ALA A 19 7.70 0.89 6.88
C ALA A 19 6.79 1.32 5.72
N ILE A 20 6.24 2.52 5.77
CA ILE A 20 5.37 3.05 4.71
C ILE A 20 6.20 3.55 3.53
N THR A 21 7.36 4.16 3.80
CA THR A 21 8.13 4.86 2.77
C THR A 21 9.34 4.09 2.25
N ASP A 22 9.83 3.09 2.97
CA ASP A 22 10.96 2.29 2.49
C ASP A 22 10.48 1.28 1.45
N SER A 23 11.10 1.30 0.28
CA SER A 23 10.67 0.49 -0.85
C SER A 23 10.65 -1.01 -0.54
N GLU A 24 11.72 -1.51 0.06
CA GLU A 24 11.82 -2.93 0.34
C GLU A 24 10.85 -3.37 1.42
N THR A 25 10.77 -2.62 2.52
CA THR A 25 9.84 -2.94 3.60
C THR A 25 8.40 -2.87 3.10
N ARG A 26 8.07 -1.85 2.31
CA ARG A 26 6.73 -1.69 1.78
C ARG A 26 6.31 -2.92 0.97
N SER A 27 7.24 -3.48 0.18
CA SER A 27 6.92 -4.64 -0.65
C SER A 27 6.54 -5.87 0.17
N ARG A 28 7.00 -5.94 1.42
CA ARG A 28 6.73 -7.09 2.28
C ARG A 28 5.27 -7.23 2.67
N TYR A 29 4.50 -6.15 2.61
CA TYR A 29 3.09 -6.20 2.99
C TYR A 29 2.14 -5.57 1.96
N ASN A 30 2.68 -5.05 0.87
CA ASN A 30 1.91 -4.37 -0.16
C ASN A 30 1.82 -5.26 -1.40
N PHE A 31 1.44 -6.51 -1.22
CA PHE A 31 1.31 -7.53 -2.26
C PHE A 31 2.63 -7.82 -3.00
N GLY A 32 3.76 -7.40 -2.46
CA GLY A 32 5.05 -7.56 -3.12
C GLY A 32 5.38 -6.43 -4.09
N ALA A 33 4.48 -5.48 -4.27
CA ALA A 33 4.73 -4.35 -5.17
C ALA A 33 5.80 -3.43 -4.59
N ARG A 34 6.64 -2.88 -5.46
CA ARG A 34 7.68 -1.95 -5.04
C ARG A 34 7.19 -0.52 -5.19
N ILE A 35 7.43 0.29 -4.16
CA ILE A 35 7.10 1.71 -4.18
C ILE A 35 8.40 2.49 -4.39
N ALA A 36 8.33 3.57 -5.17
CA ALA A 36 9.48 4.43 -5.41
C ALA A 36 9.05 5.88 -5.40
N SER A 37 9.83 6.73 -4.73
CA SER A 37 9.58 8.17 -4.66
C SER A 37 10.81 8.84 -4.09
N ASP A 38 10.96 10.13 -4.40
CA ASP A 38 11.97 10.98 -3.75
C ASP A 38 11.48 11.46 -2.40
N TRP A 39 10.21 11.26 -2.10
CA TRP A 39 9.58 11.64 -0.84
C TRP A 39 9.71 13.14 -0.52
N THR A 40 9.63 13.96 -1.57
CA THR A 40 9.58 15.42 -1.42
C THR A 40 8.19 15.89 -1.86
N LEU A 41 7.80 17.05 -1.35
CA LEU A 41 6.50 17.64 -1.67
C LEU A 41 6.37 17.83 -3.17
N GLY A 42 5.29 17.32 -3.75
CA GLY A 42 5.02 17.43 -5.17
C GLY A 42 5.72 16.39 -6.03
N SER A 43 6.59 15.55 -5.45
CA SER A 43 7.28 14.53 -6.23
C SER A 43 6.36 13.36 -6.56
N ARG A 44 6.74 12.63 -7.60
CA ARG A 44 5.98 11.48 -8.06
C ARG A 44 6.23 10.26 -7.16
N MET A 45 5.20 9.46 -7.00
CA MET A 45 5.28 8.14 -6.37
C MET A 45 4.83 7.12 -7.39
N THR A 46 5.53 5.99 -7.49
CA THR A 46 5.12 4.89 -8.36
C THR A 46 5.11 3.59 -7.58
N MET A 47 4.20 2.68 -8.00
CA MET A 47 4.21 1.30 -7.55
C MET A 47 4.37 0.42 -8.77
N SER A 48 5.25 -0.59 -8.68
CA SER A 48 5.54 -1.44 -9.83
C SER A 48 5.66 -2.90 -9.41
N ASN A 49 5.45 -3.78 -10.40
CA ASN A 49 5.71 -5.20 -10.25
C ASN A 49 7.24 -5.37 -10.32
N PRO A 50 7.89 -5.91 -9.28
CA PRO A 50 9.35 -5.98 -9.24
C PRO A 50 9.95 -6.94 -10.28
N HIS A 51 9.15 -7.83 -10.84
CA HIS A 51 9.65 -8.81 -11.81
C HIS A 51 9.44 -8.38 -13.26
N SER A 52 8.28 -7.76 -13.55
CA SER A 52 7.98 -7.33 -14.92
C SER A 52 8.32 -5.86 -15.16
N GLY A 53 8.39 -5.07 -14.09
CA GLY A 53 8.57 -3.62 -14.21
C GLY A 53 7.29 -2.88 -14.53
N ASP A 54 6.18 -3.57 -14.70
CA ASP A 54 4.92 -2.92 -15.03
C ASP A 54 4.48 -1.99 -13.90
N LEU A 55 4.00 -0.81 -14.26
CA LEU A 55 3.44 0.11 -13.29
C LEU A 55 2.08 -0.41 -12.83
N LEU A 56 1.91 -0.50 -11.50
CA LEU A 56 0.66 -0.91 -10.88
C LEU A 56 -0.11 0.29 -10.35
N GLY A 57 0.58 1.40 -10.15
CA GLY A 57 -0.05 2.62 -9.67
C GLY A 57 0.94 3.77 -9.71
N GLU A 58 0.40 4.98 -9.64
CA GLU A 58 1.21 6.20 -9.58
C GLU A 58 0.46 7.29 -8.85
N GLY A 59 1.19 8.27 -8.38
CA GLY A 59 0.59 9.40 -7.70
C GLY A 59 1.60 10.48 -7.42
N GLU A 60 1.17 11.46 -6.64
CA GLU A 60 1.97 12.61 -6.27
C GLU A 60 1.91 12.76 -4.74
N ASN A 61 3.04 13.15 -4.14
CA ASN A 61 3.10 13.42 -2.71
C ASN A 61 2.54 14.81 -2.45
N LEU A 62 1.35 14.86 -1.87
CA LEU A 62 0.64 16.12 -1.63
C LEU A 62 0.97 16.73 -0.27
N VAL A 63 1.23 15.89 0.74
CA VAL A 63 1.69 16.31 2.06
C VAL A 63 2.70 15.29 2.55
N ILE A 64 3.84 15.76 3.05
CA ILE A 64 4.86 14.91 3.67
C ILE A 64 5.25 15.54 4.98
N ASP A 65 4.76 14.98 6.09
CA ASP A 65 5.00 15.48 7.44
C ASP A 65 5.42 14.30 8.34
N PRO A 66 6.69 13.83 8.20
CA PRO A 66 7.13 12.67 8.97
C PRO A 66 7.27 13.00 10.46
N PRO A 67 6.97 12.07 11.33
CA PRO A 67 6.42 10.74 11.05
C PRO A 67 4.89 10.68 11.26
N ARG A 68 4.19 11.78 10.99
CA ARG A 68 2.78 11.93 11.37
C ARG A 68 1.78 11.80 10.23
N ARG A 69 2.12 12.31 9.04
CA ARG A 69 1.10 12.40 8.00
C ARG A 69 1.70 12.35 6.60
N LEU A 70 1.11 11.53 5.76
CA LEU A 70 1.46 11.42 4.35
C LEU A 70 0.15 11.45 3.56
N VAL A 71 0.05 12.35 2.60
CA VAL A 71 -1.11 12.42 1.70
C VAL A 71 -0.61 12.28 0.28
N GLN A 72 -1.22 11.36 -0.47
CA GLN A 72 -0.83 11.10 -1.84
C GLN A 72 -2.07 11.03 -2.73
N SER A 73 -1.95 11.55 -3.96
CA SER A 73 -2.90 11.16 -4.97
C SER A 73 -2.56 9.74 -5.41
N MET A 74 -3.53 9.03 -5.97
CA MET A 74 -3.33 7.63 -6.34
C MET A 74 -4.17 7.29 -7.57
N ARG A 75 -3.51 6.77 -8.59
CA ARG A 75 -4.17 6.26 -9.77
C ARG A 75 -3.76 4.81 -9.98
N ALA A 76 -4.71 3.92 -10.00
CA ALA A 76 -4.46 2.50 -10.22
C ALA A 76 -4.22 2.24 -11.71
N LEU A 77 -3.24 1.40 -12.01
CA LEU A 77 -2.83 1.12 -13.38
C LEU A 77 -2.75 -0.37 -13.68
N TRP A 78 -3.18 -1.25 -12.74
CA TRP A 78 -2.99 -2.69 -12.91
C TRP A 78 -4.02 -3.36 -13.83
N GLY A 79 -5.02 -2.65 -14.29
CA GLY A 79 -6.02 -3.17 -15.22
C GLY A 79 -6.82 -2.03 -15.81
N ASP A 80 -7.45 -2.27 -16.94
CA ASP A 80 -8.19 -1.22 -17.63
C ASP A 80 -9.39 -0.73 -16.82
N ASP A 81 -10.05 -1.64 -16.11
CA ASP A 81 -11.23 -1.28 -15.33
C ASP A 81 -10.90 -0.36 -14.15
N VAL A 82 -9.73 -0.55 -13.50
CA VAL A 82 -9.32 0.34 -12.41
C VAL A 82 -8.68 1.60 -12.96
N LYS A 83 -7.98 1.51 -14.09
CA LYS A 83 -7.35 2.66 -14.72
C LYS A 83 -8.40 3.70 -15.12
N SER A 84 -9.56 3.26 -15.56
CA SER A 84 -10.63 4.16 -15.99
C SER A 84 -11.29 4.89 -14.83
N GLU A 85 -11.04 4.46 -13.58
CA GLU A 85 -11.61 5.15 -12.41
C GLU A 85 -10.92 6.49 -12.12
N GLY A 86 -9.73 6.70 -12.69
CA GLY A 86 -9.02 7.96 -12.51
C GLY A 86 -8.26 8.04 -11.21
N THR A 87 -8.13 9.24 -10.69
CA THR A 87 -7.28 9.54 -9.54
C THR A 87 -8.11 9.68 -8.27
N SER A 88 -7.63 9.05 -7.19
CA SER A 88 -8.20 9.19 -5.86
C SER A 88 -7.11 9.72 -4.92
N ARG A 89 -7.40 9.76 -3.62
CA ARG A 89 -6.46 10.29 -2.63
C ARG A 89 -6.37 9.32 -1.45
N VAL A 90 -5.14 9.12 -0.97
CA VAL A 90 -4.86 8.27 0.21
C VAL A 90 -4.15 9.11 1.24
N THR A 91 -4.66 9.11 2.47
CA THR A 91 -4.08 9.81 3.60
C THR A 91 -3.69 8.79 4.67
N TRP A 92 -2.43 8.85 5.11
CA TRP A 92 -1.92 8.05 6.21
C TRP A 92 -1.68 8.99 7.38
N GLU A 93 -2.26 8.68 8.54
CA GLU A 93 -2.07 9.50 9.74
C GLU A 93 -1.60 8.60 10.88
N ILE A 94 -0.51 9.00 11.54
CA ILE A 94 0.16 8.22 12.57
C ILE A 94 0.12 9.02 13.87
N GLU A 95 -0.37 8.37 14.94
CA GLU A 95 -0.46 8.99 16.26
C GLU A 95 0.12 8.03 17.29
N PRO A 96 1.08 8.49 18.12
CA PRO A 96 1.59 7.61 19.19
C PRO A 96 0.54 7.44 20.28
N VAL A 97 0.37 6.20 20.75
CA VAL A 97 -0.57 5.88 21.81
C VAL A 97 0.13 4.88 22.73
N GLY A 98 0.69 5.37 23.85
CA GLY A 98 1.46 4.52 24.75
C GLY A 98 2.70 3.95 24.04
N ASP A 99 2.83 2.63 24.06
CA ASP A 99 3.92 1.94 23.36
C ASP A 99 3.52 1.49 21.96
N SER A 100 2.41 2.03 21.45
CA SER A 100 1.87 1.66 20.16
C SER A 100 1.61 2.91 19.31
N CYS A 101 1.20 2.69 18.07
CA CYS A 101 0.72 3.74 17.19
C CYS A 101 -0.69 3.43 16.75
N ARG A 102 -1.50 4.47 16.64
CA ARG A 102 -2.77 4.41 15.93
C ARG A 102 -2.48 4.85 14.50
N LEU A 103 -2.84 4.02 13.55
CA LEU A 103 -2.72 4.36 12.12
C LEU A 103 -4.12 4.50 11.55
N LEU A 104 -4.37 5.64 10.94
CA LEU A 104 -5.62 5.90 10.24
C LEU A 104 -5.31 6.06 8.76
N VAL A 105 -5.94 5.25 7.92
CA VAL A 105 -5.84 5.37 6.48
C VAL A 105 -7.19 5.82 5.95
N THR A 106 -7.20 6.94 5.23
CA THR A 106 -8.41 7.44 4.58
C THR A 106 -8.19 7.41 3.08
N HIS A 107 -9.02 6.66 2.38
CA HIS A 107 -8.98 6.60 0.92
C HIS A 107 -10.25 7.28 0.42
N ASP A 108 -10.10 8.48 -0.13
CA ASP A 108 -11.24 9.29 -0.55
C ASP A 108 -11.07 9.82 -1.98
N GLU A 109 -11.98 10.69 -2.38
CA GLU A 109 -12.07 11.15 -3.76
C GLU A 109 -12.32 9.99 -4.71
N LEU A 110 -12.96 8.95 -4.19
CA LEU A 110 -13.43 7.83 -4.98
C LEU A 110 -14.81 8.15 -5.54
N ARG A 111 -15.04 7.75 -6.78
CA ARG A 111 -16.37 7.89 -7.39
C ARG A 111 -17.38 7.05 -6.60
N GLU A 112 -18.59 7.53 -6.49
CA GLU A 112 -19.67 6.74 -5.90
C GLU A 112 -19.85 5.47 -6.75
N GLY A 113 -19.80 4.30 -6.11
CA GLY A 113 -19.87 3.04 -6.83
C GLY A 113 -18.58 2.63 -7.53
N ALA A 114 -17.43 3.20 -7.10
CA ALA A 114 -16.14 2.89 -7.69
C ALA A 114 -15.82 1.40 -7.59
N ASN A 115 -14.98 0.92 -8.49
CA ASN A 115 -14.52 -0.47 -8.52
C ASN A 115 -13.89 -0.84 -7.17
N GLU A 116 -14.37 -1.91 -6.56
CA GLU A 116 -13.92 -2.33 -5.24
C GLU A 116 -12.45 -2.70 -5.19
N GLN A 117 -11.84 -3.03 -6.32
CA GLN A 117 -10.42 -3.34 -6.35
C GLN A 117 -9.56 -2.17 -5.91
N LEU A 118 -10.07 -0.93 -6.04
CA LEU A 118 -9.32 0.26 -5.65
C LEU A 118 -9.06 0.32 -4.14
N TYR A 119 -9.96 -0.22 -3.34
CA TYR A 119 -9.87 -0.10 -1.88
C TYR A 119 -9.98 -1.43 -1.15
N GLY A 120 -10.32 -2.51 -1.85
CA GLY A 120 -10.54 -3.81 -1.22
C GLY A 120 -9.28 -4.46 -0.67
N GLY A 121 -8.10 -4.00 -1.05
CA GLY A 121 -6.84 -4.54 -0.57
C GLY A 121 -6.36 -3.99 0.77
N TRP A 122 -6.98 -2.92 1.28
CA TRP A 122 -6.51 -2.30 2.52
C TRP A 122 -6.47 -3.24 3.73
N PRO A 123 -7.48 -4.09 3.97
CA PRO A 123 -7.38 -5.01 5.11
C PRO A 123 -6.16 -5.92 5.04
N MET A 124 -5.84 -6.43 3.85
CA MET A 124 -4.67 -7.30 3.68
C MET A 124 -3.37 -6.51 3.89
N ILE A 125 -3.29 -5.31 3.33
CA ILE A 125 -2.12 -4.45 3.48
C ILE A 125 -1.89 -4.13 4.95
N LEU A 126 -2.92 -3.70 5.66
CA LEU A 126 -2.78 -3.31 7.07
C LEU A 126 -2.48 -4.50 7.97
N SER A 127 -3.06 -5.65 7.67
CA SER A 127 -2.75 -6.88 8.42
C SER A 127 -1.30 -7.29 8.23
N GLY A 128 -0.79 -7.19 7.01
CA GLY A 128 0.60 -7.51 6.72
C GLY A 128 1.56 -6.53 7.37
N LEU A 129 1.22 -5.25 7.36
CA LEU A 129 2.02 -4.21 8.01
C LEU A 129 2.13 -4.47 9.51
N LYS A 130 1.02 -4.76 10.16
CA LYS A 130 1.00 -5.06 11.59
C LYS A 130 1.83 -6.31 11.90
N THR A 131 1.62 -7.36 11.12
CA THR A 131 2.36 -8.62 11.31
C THR A 131 3.86 -8.38 11.17
N TRP A 132 4.27 -7.65 10.14
CA TRP A 132 5.70 -7.38 9.94
C TRP A 132 6.29 -6.56 11.08
N LEU A 133 5.64 -5.48 11.47
CA LEU A 133 6.19 -4.59 12.51
C LEU A 133 6.23 -5.24 13.88
N GLU A 134 5.26 -6.10 14.20
CA GLU A 134 5.17 -6.70 15.53
C GLU A 134 5.95 -8.00 15.66
N THR A 135 6.14 -8.75 14.57
CA THR A 135 6.77 -10.07 14.65
C THR A 135 8.02 -10.22 13.78
N GLY A 136 8.25 -9.36 12.82
CA GLY A 136 9.33 -9.54 11.85
C GLY A 136 9.05 -10.59 10.81
N GLU A 137 7.83 -11.10 10.74
CA GLU A 137 7.44 -12.13 9.79
C GLU A 137 6.47 -11.59 8.76
N LEU A 138 6.42 -12.23 7.60
CA LEU A 138 5.49 -11.86 6.55
C LEU A 138 4.12 -12.48 6.79
N LEU A 139 3.08 -11.74 6.45
CA LEU A 139 1.74 -12.32 6.35
C LEU A 139 1.71 -13.14 5.06
N THR A 140 1.41 -14.44 5.18
CA THR A 140 1.46 -15.34 4.04
C THR A 140 0.09 -15.92 3.68
N THR A 141 -0.96 -15.18 3.94
CA THR A 141 -2.29 -15.58 3.50
C THR A 141 -2.36 -15.54 1.97
N ARG A 142 -3.31 -16.29 1.43
CA ARG A 142 -3.47 -16.36 -0.02
C ARG A 142 -3.62 -14.96 -0.62
N GLY A 143 -2.79 -14.65 -1.60
CA GLY A 143 -2.82 -13.38 -2.31
C GLY A 143 -2.01 -12.26 -1.67
N SER A 144 -1.56 -12.44 -0.42
CA SER A 144 -0.88 -11.34 0.28
C SER A 144 0.46 -10.94 -0.35
N LEU A 145 1.07 -11.82 -1.12
CA LEU A 145 2.37 -11.60 -1.74
C LEU A 145 2.32 -11.85 -3.25
N MET A 146 1.21 -11.50 -3.89
CA MET A 146 0.97 -11.89 -5.29
C MET A 146 2.02 -11.40 -6.29
N TYR A 147 2.69 -10.27 -6.01
CA TYR A 147 3.72 -9.74 -6.90
C TYR A 147 5.14 -10.08 -6.44
N SER A 148 5.29 -10.84 -5.36
CA SER A 148 6.62 -11.16 -4.82
C SER A 148 7.37 -12.17 -5.65
N SER A 149 6.69 -12.94 -6.46
CA SER A 149 7.28 -13.95 -7.32
C SER A 149 7.01 -13.60 -8.77
N PRO A 150 7.85 -14.05 -9.70
CA PRO A 150 7.56 -13.87 -11.12
C PRO A 150 6.22 -14.50 -11.46
N SER A 151 5.55 -13.95 -12.46
CA SER A 151 4.31 -14.55 -12.95
C SER A 151 4.57 -16.01 -13.31
N PRO A 152 3.64 -16.92 -13.01
CA PRO A 152 3.82 -18.32 -13.39
C PRO A 152 4.00 -18.42 -14.88
N ALA A 153 4.85 -19.36 -15.30
CA ALA A 153 4.96 -19.69 -16.70
C ALA A 153 3.62 -20.18 -17.21
N ALA A 154 3.37 -20.02 -18.50
CA ALA A 154 2.16 -20.53 -19.09
C ALA A 154 1.99 -22.01 -18.73
N GLY A 155 0.86 -22.36 -18.18
CA GLY A 155 0.55 -23.72 -17.78
C GLY A 155 0.92 -24.05 -16.36
N SER A 156 1.62 -23.19 -15.65
CA SER A 156 1.95 -23.48 -14.25
C SER A 156 0.97 -22.83 -13.30
N GLY A 157 0.06 -22.25 -13.79
CA GLY A 157 -0.80 -21.50 -13.07
C GLY A 157 -1.30 -21.72 -11.78
N GLU A 158 -1.40 -21.85 -11.40
CA GLU A 158 -1.73 -21.84 -10.43
C GLU A 158 -1.41 -21.68 -9.47
N ALA A 159 -1.00 -22.02 -9.44
CA ALA A 159 -0.57 -22.06 -8.49
C ALA A 159 -0.08 -21.23 -7.74
N HIS A 160 0.17 -20.85 -7.75
CA HIS A 160 0.72 -20.19 -6.91
C HIS A 160 0.11 -19.21 -6.38
N ARG A 161 -0.45 -18.94 -6.35
CA ARG A 161 -0.89 -18.10 -5.82
C ARG A 161 -1.52 -18.25 -4.84
N ARG A 162 -1.23 -18.48 -4.25
CA ARG A 162 -1.45 -18.90 -3.31
C ARG A 162 -1.61 -18.77 -2.49
#